data_e8f18ffb51d0087b403de9f4d944c89d
#
_entry.id   e8f18ffb51d0087b403de9f4d944c89d
#
_cell.length_a   1.000
_cell.length_b   1.000
_cell.length_c   1.000
_cell.angle_alpha   90.00
_cell.angle_beta   90.00
_cell.angle_gamma   90.00
#
_symmetry.space_group_name_H-M   'P 1'
#
loop_
_entity.id
_entity.type
_entity.pdbx_description
1 polymer ?
#
loop_
_entity_poly.entity_id
_entity_poly.type
_entity_poly.pdbx_seq_one_letter_code
_entity_poly.pdbx_strand_id
1 'polypeptide(L)'
;ILLFSNIILFLLDNYINEISSFFFGLIISSVFILLNKIKGIKISDILILVLSALIISQVLKLNSINQEITFAYIFICGFICSCAMILPGISGSYILLILGAYHFILKKLNTLFDSDSYLYISSFIFGGAVGIITFSRIIKWLFKSYEKRTMVVMIGFIIGSVSKIIPNKNNQENIFLITYDFFSTSYSLFFFSLIGFLVIILLNKISK
;
A
#
# COMPACT_ATOMS: atom_id res chain seq x y z
N ILE A 1 9.25 20.72 -4.56
CA ILE A 1 8.22 19.99 -3.78
C ILE A 1 6.92 20.78 -3.80
N LEU A 2 6.87 22.06 -3.40
CA LEU A 2 5.63 22.87 -3.32
C LEU A 2 4.90 23.00 -4.67
N LEU A 3 5.60 23.18 -5.79
CA LEU A 3 4.99 23.24 -7.13
C LEU A 3 4.31 21.91 -7.49
N PHE A 4 4.97 20.79 -7.25
CA PHE A 4 4.39 19.45 -7.47
C PHE A 4 3.20 19.17 -6.56
N SER A 5 3.24 19.63 -5.31
CA SER A 5 2.13 19.48 -4.37
C SER A 5 0.85 20.15 -4.89
N ASN A 6 0.94 21.37 -5.37
CA ASN A 6 -0.22 22.11 -5.91
C ASN A 6 -0.80 21.45 -7.17
N ILE A 7 0.07 20.93 -8.06
CA ILE A 7 -0.36 20.20 -9.24
C ILE A 7 -1.08 18.91 -8.84
N ILE A 8 -0.51 18.15 -7.89
CA ILE A 8 -1.11 16.91 -7.40
C ILE A 8 -2.46 17.18 -6.74
N LEU A 9 -2.56 18.21 -5.90
CA LEU A 9 -3.84 18.59 -5.27
C LEU A 9 -4.89 18.96 -6.31
N PHE A 10 -4.55 19.83 -7.26
CA PHE A 10 -5.45 20.21 -8.36
C PHE A 10 -5.94 18.98 -9.14
N LEU A 11 -5.06 18.05 -9.45
CA LEU A 11 -5.39 16.82 -10.18
C LEU A 11 -6.27 15.89 -9.33
N LEU A 12 -6.00 15.74 -8.04
CA LEU A 12 -6.81 14.91 -7.14
C LEU A 12 -8.21 15.50 -6.91
N ASP A 13 -8.32 16.83 -6.82
CA ASP A 13 -9.61 17.49 -6.59
C ASP A 13 -10.52 17.43 -7.84
N ASN A 14 -9.94 17.52 -9.05
CA ASN A 14 -10.73 17.64 -10.28
C ASN A 14 -10.79 16.34 -11.10
N TYR A 15 -9.79 15.46 -11.01
CA TYR A 15 -9.60 14.28 -11.88
C TYR A 15 -9.27 13.00 -11.10
N ILE A 16 -9.89 12.81 -9.92
CA ILE A 16 -9.58 11.67 -9.04
C ILE A 16 -9.86 10.31 -9.72
N ASN A 17 -10.90 10.22 -10.53
CA ASN A 17 -11.27 8.98 -11.21
C ASN A 17 -10.26 8.61 -12.29
N GLU A 18 -9.82 9.58 -13.09
CA GLU A 18 -8.84 9.41 -14.16
C GLU A 18 -7.48 9.01 -13.61
N ILE A 19 -7.05 9.67 -12.54
CA ILE A 19 -5.79 9.36 -11.85
C ILE A 19 -5.85 7.96 -11.25
N SER A 20 -6.94 7.63 -10.57
CA SER A 20 -7.14 6.29 -10.00
C SER A 20 -7.13 5.20 -11.07
N SER A 21 -7.76 5.46 -12.23
CA SER A 21 -7.72 4.56 -13.38
C SER A 21 -6.31 4.38 -13.94
N PHE A 22 -5.55 5.45 -14.04
CA PHE A 22 -4.15 5.40 -14.47
C PHE A 22 -3.31 4.55 -13.52
N PHE A 23 -3.42 4.77 -12.20
CA PHE A 23 -2.73 3.96 -11.19
C PHE A 23 -3.18 2.50 -11.20
N PHE A 24 -4.46 2.24 -11.42
CA PHE A 24 -4.96 0.87 -11.59
C PHE A 24 -4.25 0.17 -12.74
N GLY A 25 -4.14 0.83 -13.91
CA GLY A 25 -3.42 0.31 -15.07
C GLY A 25 -1.95 0.02 -14.79
N LEU A 26 -1.24 0.94 -14.09
CA LEU A 26 0.14 0.74 -13.66
C LEU A 26 0.30 -0.52 -12.80
N ILE A 27 -0.61 -0.73 -11.86
CA ILE A 27 -0.55 -1.86 -10.92
C ILE A 27 -0.82 -3.18 -11.64
N ILE A 28 -1.86 -3.25 -12.46
CA ILE A 28 -2.19 -4.47 -13.22
C ILE A 28 -1.02 -4.87 -14.13
N SER A 29 -0.41 -3.90 -14.82
CA SER A 29 0.76 -4.17 -15.66
C SER A 29 1.96 -4.66 -14.84
N SER A 30 2.19 -4.07 -13.66
CA SER A 30 3.27 -4.51 -12.75
C SER A 30 3.05 -5.93 -12.27
N VAL A 31 1.83 -6.28 -11.86
CA VAL A 31 1.45 -7.64 -11.49
C VAL A 31 1.69 -8.62 -12.62
N PHE A 32 1.28 -8.27 -13.84
CA PHE A 32 1.48 -9.11 -15.02
C PHE A 32 2.96 -9.37 -15.30
N ILE A 33 3.81 -8.35 -15.22
CA ILE A 33 5.26 -8.48 -15.42
C ILE A 33 5.88 -9.35 -14.32
N LEU A 34 5.48 -9.18 -13.07
CA LEU A 34 5.98 -9.95 -11.94
C LEU A 34 5.57 -11.43 -12.05
N LEU A 35 4.33 -11.72 -12.41
CA LEU A 35 3.85 -13.08 -12.64
C LEU A 35 4.63 -13.78 -13.76
N ASN A 36 4.94 -13.08 -14.85
CA ASN A 36 5.72 -13.63 -15.95
C ASN A 36 7.17 -13.98 -15.57
N LYS A 37 7.73 -13.38 -14.51
CA LYS A 37 9.04 -13.75 -13.98
C LYS A 37 9.02 -15.06 -13.19
N ILE A 38 7.85 -15.50 -12.72
CA ILE A 38 7.70 -16.72 -11.92
C ILE A 38 7.55 -17.92 -12.84
N LYS A 39 8.56 -18.80 -12.88
CA LYS A 39 8.51 -20.03 -13.68
C LYS A 39 7.75 -21.14 -12.94
N GLY A 40 6.95 -21.89 -13.68
CA GLY A 40 6.30 -23.12 -13.18
C GLY A 40 5.32 -22.86 -12.02
N ILE A 41 4.31 -21.99 -12.23
CA ILE A 41 3.27 -21.72 -11.23
C ILE A 41 2.45 -23.00 -11.01
N LYS A 42 2.32 -23.41 -9.75
CA LYS A 42 1.51 -24.54 -9.30
C LYS A 42 0.19 -24.06 -8.70
N ILE A 43 -0.79 -24.95 -8.58
CA ILE A 43 -2.08 -24.64 -7.92
C ILE A 43 -1.86 -24.13 -6.49
N SER A 44 -0.88 -24.67 -5.76
CA SER A 44 -0.50 -24.18 -4.43
C SER A 44 -0.05 -22.72 -4.42
N ASP A 45 0.63 -22.25 -5.48
CA ASP A 45 1.08 -20.85 -5.59
C ASP A 45 -0.12 -19.93 -5.82
N ILE A 46 -1.11 -20.38 -6.61
CA ILE A 46 -2.36 -19.63 -6.83
C ILE A 46 -3.14 -19.50 -5.54
N LEU A 47 -3.23 -20.58 -4.74
CA LEU A 47 -3.88 -20.53 -3.43
C LEU A 47 -3.20 -19.53 -2.49
N ILE A 48 -1.86 -19.54 -2.43
CA ILE A 48 -1.08 -18.57 -1.62
C ILE A 48 -1.35 -17.14 -2.09
N LEU A 49 -1.38 -16.90 -3.40
CA LEU A 49 -1.68 -15.58 -3.98
C LEU A 49 -3.06 -15.08 -3.56
N VAL A 50 -4.09 -15.93 -3.72
CA VAL A 50 -5.47 -15.57 -3.36
C VAL A 50 -5.59 -15.32 -1.86
N LEU A 51 -5.03 -16.20 -1.02
CA LEU A 51 -5.06 -16.03 0.44
C LEU A 51 -4.36 -14.74 0.87
N SER A 52 -3.18 -14.44 0.32
CA SER A 52 -2.46 -13.21 0.66
C SER A 52 -3.22 -11.96 0.20
N ALA A 53 -3.86 -11.98 -0.97
CA ALA A 53 -4.71 -10.89 -1.45
C ALA A 53 -5.94 -10.68 -0.53
N LEU A 54 -6.60 -11.76 -0.11
CA LEU A 54 -7.73 -11.69 0.82
C LEU A 54 -7.31 -11.14 2.19
N ILE A 55 -6.19 -11.61 2.74
CA ILE A 55 -5.68 -11.11 4.03
C ILE A 55 -5.49 -9.60 3.97
N ILE A 56 -4.80 -9.09 2.95
CA ILE A 56 -4.58 -7.64 2.83
C ILE A 56 -5.88 -6.88 2.61
N SER A 57 -6.79 -7.38 1.78
CA SER A 57 -8.08 -6.72 1.56
C SER A 57 -8.89 -6.59 2.85
N GLN A 58 -8.81 -7.56 3.77
CA GLN A 58 -9.46 -7.49 5.08
C GLN A 58 -8.72 -6.53 6.03
N VAL A 59 -7.39 -6.58 6.08
CA VAL A 59 -6.59 -5.65 6.88
C VAL A 59 -6.90 -4.19 6.50
N LEU A 60 -7.06 -3.92 5.21
CA LEU A 60 -7.38 -2.57 4.70
C LEU A 60 -8.83 -2.13 4.98
N LYS A 61 -9.70 -3.00 5.46
CA LYS A 61 -11.08 -2.67 5.88
C LYS A 61 -11.18 -2.40 7.39
N LEU A 62 -10.12 -2.67 8.17
CA LEU A 62 -10.13 -2.46 9.62
C LEU A 62 -10.33 -0.97 9.95
N ASN A 63 -11.22 -0.72 10.90
CA ASN A 63 -11.43 0.61 11.48
C ASN A 63 -10.30 0.93 12.47
N SER A 64 -10.10 2.20 12.75
CA SER A 64 -9.12 2.64 13.71
C SER A 64 -9.42 2.09 15.12
N ILE A 65 -8.36 1.59 15.76
CA ILE A 65 -8.41 1.09 17.13
C ILE A 65 -8.26 2.27 18.08
N ASN A 66 -9.17 2.40 19.04
CA ASN A 66 -9.04 3.37 20.11
C ASN A 66 -8.27 2.71 21.27
N GLN A 67 -7.01 3.03 21.37
CA GLN A 67 -6.12 2.54 22.44
C GLN A 67 -5.56 3.71 23.25
N GLU A 68 -5.25 3.47 24.51
CA GLU A 68 -4.49 4.43 25.31
C GLU A 68 -3.09 4.61 24.73
N ILE A 69 -2.73 5.87 24.51
CA ILE A 69 -1.48 6.24 23.86
C ILE A 69 -0.38 6.30 24.94
N THR A 70 0.39 5.22 25.03
CA THR A 70 1.59 5.11 25.87
C THR A 70 2.87 5.18 25.02
N PHE A 71 4.01 5.44 25.63
CA PHE A 71 5.30 5.40 24.92
C PHE A 71 5.57 4.03 24.28
N ALA A 72 5.26 2.94 24.99
CA ALA A 72 5.41 1.58 24.49
C ALA A 72 4.49 1.33 23.29
N TYR A 73 3.25 1.84 23.33
CA TYR A 73 2.33 1.73 22.19
C TYR A 73 2.86 2.46 20.95
N ILE A 74 3.36 3.68 21.13
CA ILE A 74 3.94 4.46 20.01
C ILE A 74 5.20 3.80 19.43
N PHE A 75 6.03 3.16 20.27
CA PHE A 75 7.14 2.35 19.80
C PHE A 75 6.66 1.19 18.92
N ILE A 76 5.63 0.45 19.35
CA ILE A 76 5.03 -0.64 18.58
C ILE A 76 4.40 -0.11 17.27
N CYS A 77 3.73 1.03 17.31
CA CYS A 77 3.20 1.69 16.11
C CYS A 77 4.30 2.01 15.10
N GLY A 78 5.42 2.57 15.54
CA GLY A 78 6.60 2.82 14.70
C GLY A 78 7.16 1.54 14.09
N PHE A 79 7.29 0.50 14.90
CA PHE A 79 7.76 -0.82 14.46
C PHE A 79 6.87 -1.41 13.35
N ILE A 80 5.56 -1.53 13.59
CA ILE A 80 4.60 -2.12 12.63
C ILE A 80 4.49 -1.26 11.37
N CYS A 81 4.44 0.07 11.52
CA CYS A 81 4.38 1.02 10.41
C CYS A 81 5.58 0.82 9.45
N SER A 82 6.79 0.70 10.02
CA SER A 82 8.01 0.49 9.24
C SER A 82 8.05 -0.88 8.57
N CYS A 83 7.57 -1.93 9.23
CA CYS A 83 7.40 -3.25 8.60
C CYS A 83 6.45 -3.18 7.41
N ALA A 84 5.33 -2.47 7.55
CA ALA A 84 4.34 -2.31 6.49
C ALA A 84 4.89 -1.55 5.28
N MET A 85 5.74 -0.54 5.48
CA MET A 85 6.37 0.22 4.39
C MET A 85 7.30 -0.63 3.51
N ILE A 86 7.85 -1.72 4.00
CA ILE A 86 8.69 -2.64 3.23
C ILE A 86 7.84 -3.55 2.34
N LEU A 87 6.59 -3.81 2.73
CA LEU A 87 5.68 -4.67 1.97
C LEU A 87 5.03 -3.90 0.81
N PRO A 88 5.06 -4.42 -0.42
CA PRO A 88 4.41 -3.78 -1.55
C PRO A 88 2.88 -3.76 -1.37
N GLY A 89 2.26 -2.66 -1.74
CA GLY A 89 0.81 -2.49 -1.67
C GLY A 89 0.26 -2.05 -0.31
N ILE A 90 1.11 -1.86 0.72
CA ILE A 90 0.68 -1.39 2.04
C ILE A 90 1.35 -0.05 2.35
N SER A 91 0.55 0.93 2.74
CA SER A 91 1.04 2.23 3.19
C SER A 91 1.26 2.23 4.70
N GLY A 92 2.47 2.60 5.16
CA GLY A 92 2.76 2.73 6.60
C GLY A 92 1.87 3.77 7.27
N SER A 93 1.59 4.89 6.62
CA SER A 93 0.67 5.91 7.15
C SER A 93 -0.75 5.37 7.33
N TYR A 94 -1.22 4.50 6.42
CA TYR A 94 -2.51 3.84 6.55
C TYR A 94 -2.54 2.87 7.73
N ILE A 95 -1.48 2.10 7.93
CA ILE A 95 -1.35 1.23 9.12
C ILE A 95 -1.36 2.07 10.41
N LEU A 96 -0.67 3.20 10.42
CA LEU A 96 -0.65 4.11 11.57
C LEU A 96 -2.06 4.69 11.84
N LEU A 97 -2.86 4.91 10.79
CA LEU A 97 -4.25 5.35 10.92
C LEU A 97 -5.13 4.24 11.52
N ILE A 98 -4.99 2.98 11.09
CA ILE A 98 -5.70 1.83 11.68
C ILE A 98 -5.32 1.68 13.16
N LEU A 99 -4.05 1.86 13.52
CA LEU A 99 -3.58 1.83 14.91
C LEU A 99 -4.04 3.05 15.73
N GLY A 100 -4.78 4.00 15.17
CA GLY A 100 -5.27 5.18 15.87
C GLY A 100 -4.18 6.20 16.26
N ALA A 101 -2.93 5.95 15.90
CA ALA A 101 -1.79 6.78 16.29
C ALA A 101 -1.45 7.91 15.29
N TYR A 102 -2.02 7.90 14.08
CA TYR A 102 -1.68 8.83 13.01
C TYR A 102 -1.86 10.31 13.41
N HIS A 103 -3.05 10.67 13.87
CA HIS A 103 -3.34 12.06 14.28
C HIS A 103 -2.53 12.50 15.49
N PHE A 104 -2.29 11.56 16.44
CA PHE A 104 -1.46 11.84 17.61
C PHE A 104 -0.03 12.17 17.21
N ILE A 105 0.59 11.35 16.35
CA ILE A 105 1.97 11.60 15.87
C ILE A 105 2.06 12.91 15.09
N LEU A 106 1.09 13.20 14.19
CA LEU A 106 1.08 14.49 13.48
C LEU A 106 0.97 15.68 14.42
N LYS A 107 0.11 15.59 15.46
CA LYS A 107 -0.01 16.64 16.46
C LYS A 107 1.32 16.84 17.20
N LYS A 108 1.98 15.75 17.63
CA LYS A 108 3.26 15.82 18.32
C LYS A 108 4.41 16.34 17.43
N LEU A 109 4.37 16.09 16.13
CA LEU A 109 5.31 16.66 15.17
C LEU A 109 5.17 18.19 15.04
N ASN A 110 3.96 18.74 15.16
CA ASN A 110 3.75 20.19 15.13
C ASN A 110 4.18 20.88 16.43
N THR A 111 4.33 20.14 17.53
CA THR A 111 4.75 20.63 18.86
C THR A 111 6.10 20.04 19.29
N LEU A 112 7.06 19.98 18.36
CA LEU A 112 8.37 19.36 18.57
C LEU A 112 9.18 19.92 19.76
N PHE A 113 8.93 21.20 20.11
CA PHE A 113 9.66 21.89 21.17
C PHE A 113 9.14 21.57 22.60
N ASP A 114 8.00 20.87 22.70
CA ASP A 114 7.49 20.40 24.00
C ASP A 114 8.23 19.15 24.43
N SER A 115 8.67 19.08 25.68
CA SER A 115 9.42 17.95 26.24
C SER A 115 8.72 16.59 26.07
N ASP A 116 7.40 16.56 26.24
CA ASP A 116 6.60 15.35 26.07
C ASP A 116 6.52 14.90 24.60
N SER A 117 6.45 15.85 23.67
CA SER A 117 6.38 15.55 22.24
C SER A 117 7.65 14.89 21.73
N TYR A 118 8.80 15.39 22.19
CA TYR A 118 10.11 14.82 21.86
C TYR A 118 10.23 13.35 22.28
N LEU A 119 9.75 12.99 23.48
CA LEU A 119 9.82 11.62 23.97
C LEU A 119 8.94 10.65 23.13
N TYR A 120 7.73 11.05 22.76
CA TYR A 120 6.87 10.23 21.90
C TYR A 120 7.44 10.05 20.49
N ILE A 121 7.99 11.12 19.91
CA ILE A 121 8.57 11.06 18.57
C ILE A 121 9.84 10.23 18.55
N SER A 122 10.70 10.36 19.54
CA SER A 122 11.90 9.52 19.66
C SER A 122 11.54 8.04 19.83
N SER A 123 10.51 7.73 20.63
CA SER A 123 9.98 6.36 20.77
C SER A 123 9.48 5.81 19.42
N PHE A 124 8.75 6.61 18.65
CA PHE A 124 8.26 6.23 17.33
C PHE A 124 9.41 5.96 16.35
N ILE A 125 10.39 6.85 16.27
CA ILE A 125 11.56 6.72 15.39
C ILE A 125 12.38 5.48 15.78
N PHE A 126 12.60 5.26 17.08
CA PHE A 126 13.36 4.11 17.56
C PHE A 126 12.63 2.79 17.24
N GLY A 127 11.31 2.73 17.47
CA GLY A 127 10.47 1.61 17.07
C GLY A 127 10.57 1.35 15.56
N GLY A 128 10.49 2.41 14.75
CA GLY A 128 10.65 2.34 13.30
C GLY A 128 12.01 1.81 12.86
N ALA A 129 13.09 2.29 13.45
CA ALA A 129 14.44 1.82 13.14
C ALA A 129 14.62 0.31 13.45
N VAL A 130 14.14 -0.13 14.63
CA VAL A 130 14.14 -1.56 15.00
C VAL A 130 13.28 -2.37 14.03
N GLY A 131 12.12 -1.85 13.63
CA GLY A 131 11.21 -2.47 12.66
C GLY A 131 11.89 -2.69 11.31
N ILE A 132 12.52 -1.65 10.75
CA ILE A 132 13.25 -1.74 9.47
C ILE A 132 14.37 -2.79 9.55
N ILE A 133 15.21 -2.72 10.57
CA ILE A 133 16.35 -3.63 10.71
C ILE A 133 15.88 -5.08 10.85
N THR A 134 14.90 -5.34 11.70
CA THR A 134 14.39 -6.68 11.96
C THR A 134 13.67 -7.23 10.73
N PHE A 135 12.75 -6.46 10.17
CA PHE A 135 11.92 -6.93 9.08
C PHE A 135 12.69 -7.08 7.77
N SER A 136 13.66 -6.21 7.49
CA SER A 136 14.53 -6.35 6.31
C SER A 136 15.35 -7.66 6.35
N ARG A 137 15.79 -8.10 7.54
CA ARG A 137 16.46 -9.40 7.70
C ARG A 137 15.52 -10.56 7.42
N ILE A 138 14.26 -10.48 7.92
CA ILE A 138 13.23 -11.48 7.66
C ILE A 138 12.93 -11.58 6.17
N ILE A 139 12.71 -10.46 5.50
CA ILE A 139 12.45 -10.44 4.04
C ILE A 139 13.64 -10.99 3.25
N LYS A 140 14.85 -10.60 3.61
CA LYS A 140 16.07 -11.15 2.98
C LYS A 140 16.17 -12.67 3.14
N TRP A 141 15.87 -13.18 4.32
CA TRP A 141 15.85 -14.62 4.58
C TRP A 141 14.74 -15.33 3.77
N LEU A 142 13.54 -14.76 3.71
CA LEU A 142 12.43 -15.30 2.92
C LEU A 142 12.78 -15.38 1.44
N PHE A 143 13.38 -14.33 0.87
CA PHE A 143 13.82 -14.36 -0.52
C PHE A 143 14.93 -15.37 -0.77
N LYS A 144 15.87 -15.55 0.18
CA LYS A 144 16.95 -16.53 0.04
C LYS A 144 16.42 -17.98 0.12
N SER A 145 15.46 -18.25 1.01
CA SER A 145 14.99 -19.62 1.29
C SER A 145 13.75 -20.01 0.48
N TYR A 146 12.87 -19.06 0.16
CA TYR A 146 11.56 -19.29 -0.46
C TYR A 146 11.22 -18.23 -1.50
N GLU A 147 12.17 -17.87 -2.38
CA GLU A 147 12.06 -16.77 -3.35
C GLU A 147 10.71 -16.77 -4.09
N LYS A 148 10.36 -17.89 -4.72
CA LYS A 148 9.13 -18.02 -5.51
C LYS A 148 7.87 -17.74 -4.68
N ARG A 149 7.76 -18.36 -3.49
CA ARG A 149 6.58 -18.19 -2.62
C ARG A 149 6.49 -16.76 -2.09
N THR A 150 7.63 -16.18 -1.74
CA THR A 150 7.71 -14.78 -1.27
C THR A 150 7.24 -13.82 -2.36
N MET A 151 7.67 -14.02 -3.60
CA MET A 151 7.19 -13.22 -4.74
C MET A 151 5.68 -13.38 -4.94
N VAL A 152 5.14 -14.60 -4.85
CA VAL A 152 3.69 -14.84 -4.99
C VAL A 152 2.90 -14.13 -3.88
N VAL A 153 3.36 -14.19 -2.62
CA VAL A 153 2.72 -13.46 -1.50
C VAL A 153 2.74 -11.94 -1.76
N MET A 154 3.88 -11.40 -2.19
CA MET A 154 3.99 -9.96 -2.48
C MET A 154 3.08 -9.52 -3.61
N ILE A 155 2.95 -10.33 -4.67
CA ILE A 155 2.00 -10.06 -5.76
C ILE A 155 0.57 -10.09 -5.23
N GLY A 156 0.23 -11.06 -4.35
CA GLY A 156 -1.06 -11.10 -3.68
C GLY A 156 -1.35 -9.84 -2.86
N PHE A 157 -0.35 -9.29 -2.15
CA PHE A 157 -0.49 -8.03 -1.42
C PHE A 157 -0.79 -6.85 -2.35
N ILE A 158 -0.11 -6.78 -3.49
CA ILE A 158 -0.36 -5.74 -4.50
C ILE A 158 -1.80 -5.86 -5.03
N ILE A 159 -2.26 -7.07 -5.37
CA ILE A 159 -3.62 -7.30 -5.87
C ILE A 159 -4.67 -6.95 -4.78
N GLY A 160 -4.45 -7.37 -3.53
CA GLY A 160 -5.36 -7.09 -2.43
C GLY A 160 -5.49 -5.61 -2.10
N SER A 161 -4.44 -4.81 -2.35
CA SER A 161 -4.46 -3.37 -2.11
C SER A 161 -5.18 -2.55 -3.19
N VAL A 162 -5.45 -3.12 -4.36
CA VAL A 162 -6.10 -2.44 -5.50
C VAL A 162 -7.45 -1.84 -5.11
N SER A 163 -8.19 -2.50 -4.21
CA SER A 163 -9.49 -2.02 -3.72
C SER A 163 -9.47 -0.62 -3.10
N LYS A 164 -8.31 -0.17 -2.62
CA LYS A 164 -8.17 1.16 -2.01
C LYS A 164 -7.85 2.28 -3.01
N ILE A 165 -7.51 1.92 -4.23
CA ILE A 165 -7.14 2.89 -5.26
C ILE A 165 -8.37 3.39 -6.00
N ILE A 166 -9.37 2.52 -6.14
CA ILE A 166 -10.62 2.84 -6.85
C ILE A 166 -11.53 3.62 -5.89
N PRO A 167 -11.94 4.86 -6.22
CA PRO A 167 -12.85 5.63 -5.40
C PRO A 167 -14.21 4.92 -5.24
N ASN A 168 -14.58 4.60 -4.02
CA ASN A 168 -15.84 3.93 -3.72
C ASN A 168 -16.92 4.97 -3.43
N LYS A 169 -17.67 5.37 -4.46
CA LYS A 169 -18.78 6.35 -4.31
C LYS A 169 -20.03 5.75 -3.61
N ASN A 170 -20.20 4.43 -3.66
CA ASN A 170 -21.46 3.78 -3.26
C ASN A 170 -21.37 2.95 -1.97
N ASN A 171 -20.27 3.07 -1.20
CA ASN A 171 -20.01 2.23 0.00
C ASN A 171 -20.17 0.71 -0.26
N GLN A 172 -19.92 0.28 -1.48
CA GLN A 172 -20.02 -1.13 -1.85
C GLN A 172 -18.83 -1.89 -1.29
N GLU A 173 -19.07 -3.07 -0.74
CA GLU A 173 -18.02 -3.91 -0.16
C GLU A 173 -17.31 -4.80 -1.19
N ASN A 174 -17.95 -5.08 -2.33
CA ASN A 174 -17.45 -6.00 -3.33
C ASN A 174 -16.53 -5.29 -4.35
N ILE A 175 -15.25 -5.66 -4.35
CA ILE A 175 -14.23 -5.14 -5.28
C ILE A 175 -14.67 -5.28 -6.75
N PHE A 176 -15.28 -6.39 -7.11
CA PHE A 176 -15.74 -6.65 -8.48
C PHE A 176 -16.83 -5.67 -8.91
N LEU A 177 -17.80 -5.38 -8.05
CA LEU A 177 -18.86 -4.40 -8.35
C LEU A 177 -18.29 -2.98 -8.42
N ILE A 178 -17.37 -2.63 -7.52
CA ILE A 178 -16.70 -1.33 -7.54
C ILE A 178 -15.94 -1.13 -8.86
N THR A 179 -15.18 -2.14 -9.30
CA THR A 179 -14.45 -2.05 -10.57
C THR A 179 -15.37 -2.00 -11.77
N TYR A 180 -16.45 -2.80 -11.77
CA TYR A 180 -17.43 -2.80 -12.85
C TYR A 180 -18.12 -1.44 -12.97
N ASP A 181 -18.67 -0.89 -11.89
CA ASP A 181 -19.33 0.42 -11.87
C ASP A 181 -18.36 1.54 -12.26
N PHE A 182 -17.10 1.46 -11.82
CA PHE A 182 -16.08 2.44 -12.13
C PHE A 182 -15.79 2.51 -13.64
N PHE A 183 -15.59 1.38 -14.30
CA PHE A 183 -15.29 1.33 -15.73
C PHE A 183 -16.52 1.42 -16.62
N SER A 184 -17.71 1.04 -16.16
CA SER A 184 -18.95 1.16 -16.93
C SER A 184 -19.43 2.61 -17.05
N THR A 185 -19.02 3.47 -16.12
CA THR A 185 -19.48 4.86 -16.05
C THR A 185 -18.86 5.75 -17.11
N SER A 186 -17.66 5.44 -17.62
CA SER A 186 -16.99 6.30 -18.60
C SER A 186 -15.89 5.59 -19.40
N TYR A 187 -15.95 5.64 -20.71
CA TYR A 187 -14.90 5.13 -21.61
C TYR A 187 -13.53 5.81 -21.37
N SER A 188 -13.53 7.06 -20.85
CA SER A 188 -12.29 7.77 -20.53
C SER A 188 -11.47 7.04 -19.46
N LEU A 189 -12.11 6.42 -18.46
CA LEU A 189 -11.42 5.72 -17.38
C LEU A 189 -10.67 4.47 -17.90
N PHE A 190 -11.27 3.77 -18.85
CA PHE A 190 -10.61 2.65 -19.51
C PHE A 190 -9.38 3.11 -20.31
N PHE A 191 -9.48 4.26 -20.99
CA PHE A 191 -8.37 4.84 -21.75
C PHE A 191 -7.19 5.23 -20.82
N PHE A 192 -7.45 5.89 -19.69
CA PHE A 192 -6.41 6.22 -18.71
C PHE A 192 -5.77 4.97 -18.10
N SER A 193 -6.54 3.93 -17.79
CA SER A 193 -6.01 2.64 -17.35
C SER A 193 -5.09 2.00 -18.39
N LEU A 194 -5.47 2.05 -19.66
CA LEU A 194 -4.65 1.53 -20.76
C LEU A 194 -3.33 2.31 -20.90
N ILE A 195 -3.36 3.63 -20.76
CA ILE A 195 -2.14 4.45 -20.73
C ILE A 195 -1.21 4.00 -19.58
N GLY A 196 -1.74 3.87 -18.38
CA GLY A 196 -0.96 3.38 -17.22
C GLY A 196 -0.35 2.00 -17.48
N PHE A 197 -1.11 1.10 -18.07
CA PHE A 197 -0.65 -0.24 -18.44
C PHE A 197 0.50 -0.19 -19.43
N LEU A 198 0.37 0.61 -20.50
CA LEU A 198 1.40 0.76 -21.54
C LEU A 198 2.69 1.39 -21.03
N VAL A 199 2.60 2.36 -20.12
CA VAL A 199 3.77 3.01 -19.52
C VAL A 199 4.70 1.99 -18.87
N ILE A 200 4.17 1.07 -18.06
CA ILE A 200 4.97 0.05 -17.38
C ILE A 200 5.57 -0.96 -18.37
N ILE A 201 4.82 -1.35 -19.39
CA ILE A 201 5.35 -2.25 -20.42
C ILE A 201 6.51 -1.61 -21.18
N LEU A 202 6.38 -0.33 -21.55
CA LEU A 202 7.44 0.42 -22.22
C LEU A 202 8.68 0.55 -21.32
N LEU A 203 8.51 0.92 -20.06
CA LEU A 203 9.61 0.98 -19.10
C LEU A 203 10.31 -0.37 -18.92
N ASN A 204 9.57 -1.46 -18.83
CA ASN A 204 10.14 -2.81 -18.74
C ASN A 204 10.89 -3.23 -20.02
N LYS A 205 10.49 -2.72 -21.19
CA LYS A 205 11.19 -2.99 -22.46
C LYS A 205 12.51 -2.21 -22.55
N ILE A 206 12.55 -0.98 -22.02
CA ILE A 206 13.75 -0.12 -22.03
C ILE A 206 14.79 -0.63 -21.01
N SER A 207 14.32 -1.25 -19.91
CA SER A 207 15.16 -1.77 -18.82
C SER A 207 15.79 -3.15 -19.14
N LYS A 208 15.47 -3.78 -20.27
CA LYS A 208 16.07 -5.03 -20.76
C LYS A 208 17.18 -4.78 -21.75
#